data_ee87ed731a306352410cd93b1868cda9
#
_entry.id   ee87ed731a306352410cd93b1868cda9
#
_cell.length_a   1.000
_cell.length_b   1.000
_cell.length_c   1.000
_cell.angle_alpha   90.00
_cell.angle_beta   90.00
_cell.angle_gamma   90.00
#
_symmetry.space_group_name_H-M   'P 1'
#
loop_
_entity.id
_entity.type
_entity.pdbx_description
1 polymer ?
#
loop_
_entity_poly.entity_id
_entity_poly.type
_entity_poly.pdbx_seq_one_letter_code
_entity_poly.pdbx_strand_id
1 'polypeptide(L)'
;MKTRHFKRILIKTAISLTAVSALPIASIATAKTANAADDQTEMRSFVRKTIANDYARGTTVVVKNGQPQQISYGYGYYGKRLGAGNSKVVYPVCSLQKVITAAIITQLIYAGKFTQDTKISNWYPNLKGASNITVGNLMTHTSGLKATDTEVNRGRIYSENDAINWVVNKLNSTTQNQPGKFSYNNTNYILLAGIIRQVTGKSYKQNVQERVINPLGLKRTYFLEDIPSGMTDGISYTWNYKNYQWAQYVKKQQASQLVGAGNLFSTPMDYYKIQVGLTNGKILDQAEFNYMTNLDTKPSNGYSGGMYVKGNLKSAYGNLYNTHFGNWVQLTKDNQNGLIMFLNQTQNDETRNKKIGYQILNHIQPNTFSSN
;
A
#
# COMPACT_ATOMS: atom_id res chain seq x y z
N MET A 1 -70.77 4.89 -32.77
CA MET A 1 -71.40 6.09 -33.36
C MET A 1 -70.69 7.33 -32.83
N LYS A 2 -70.38 8.26 -33.72
CA LYS A 2 -69.86 9.63 -33.61
C LYS A 2 -68.32 9.72 -33.57
N THR A 3 -67.78 9.79 -34.75
CA THR A 3 -66.55 10.40 -35.21
C THR A 3 -66.48 11.89 -34.85
N ARG A 4 -65.36 12.34 -34.34
CA ARG A 4 -64.94 13.75 -34.27
C ARG A 4 -63.63 13.96 -34.98
N HIS A 5 -63.67 14.64 -36.08
CA HIS A 5 -62.60 15.23 -36.85
C HIS A 5 -61.91 16.34 -36.03
N PHE A 6 -60.59 16.33 -35.92
CA PHE A 6 -59.83 17.52 -35.52
C PHE A 6 -59.00 18.02 -36.72
N LYS A 7 -59.28 19.25 -37.11
CA LYS A 7 -58.59 19.97 -38.18
C LYS A 7 -57.15 20.30 -37.80
N ARG A 8 -56.22 19.99 -38.69
CA ARG A 8 -54.80 20.47 -38.61
C ARG A 8 -54.77 21.94 -39.03
N ILE A 9 -54.30 22.81 -38.13
CA ILE A 9 -53.85 24.18 -38.42
C ILE A 9 -52.40 24.17 -38.72
N LEU A 10 -51.97 24.49 -39.94
CA LEU A 10 -50.61 24.74 -40.34
C LEU A 10 -50.21 26.17 -39.92
N ILE A 11 -49.33 26.29 -38.99
CA ILE A 11 -48.63 27.56 -38.71
C ILE A 11 -47.28 27.50 -39.42
N LYS A 12 -47.09 28.32 -40.44
CA LYS A 12 -45.81 28.58 -41.09
C LYS A 12 -45.03 29.55 -40.20
N THR A 13 -44.00 29.05 -39.52
CA THR A 13 -43.02 29.90 -38.83
C THR A 13 -41.80 30.03 -39.73
N ALA A 14 -41.50 31.27 -40.13
CA ALA A 14 -40.27 31.60 -40.86
C ALA A 14 -39.08 31.47 -39.91
N ILE A 15 -38.09 30.62 -40.24
CA ILE A 15 -36.84 30.49 -39.55
C ILE A 15 -35.85 31.47 -40.19
N SER A 16 -35.56 32.56 -39.49
CA SER A 16 -34.41 33.41 -39.79
C SER A 16 -33.12 32.69 -39.42
N LEU A 17 -32.27 32.35 -40.37
CA LEU A 17 -30.90 31.84 -40.17
C LEU A 17 -30.04 33.01 -39.63
N THR A 18 -29.78 33.06 -38.36
CA THR A 18 -28.64 33.77 -37.79
C THR A 18 -27.43 32.85 -37.83
N ALA A 19 -26.47 33.15 -38.68
CA ALA A 19 -25.18 32.48 -38.71
C ALA A 19 -24.43 32.77 -37.39
N VAL A 20 -24.45 31.81 -36.46
CA VAL A 20 -23.54 31.81 -35.30
C VAL A 20 -22.21 31.30 -35.80
N SER A 21 -21.21 32.19 -35.84
CA SER A 21 -19.85 31.85 -36.12
C SER A 21 -19.35 30.88 -35.04
N ALA A 22 -19.19 29.62 -35.38
CA ALA A 22 -18.51 28.62 -34.54
C ALA A 22 -17.04 28.99 -34.40
N LEU A 23 -16.67 29.64 -33.32
CA LEU A 23 -15.29 29.77 -32.89
C LEU A 23 -14.76 28.38 -32.44
N PRO A 24 -13.51 28.02 -32.71
CA PRO A 24 -13.05 26.64 -32.61
C PRO A 24 -12.87 26.22 -31.15
N ILE A 25 -13.78 25.39 -30.65
CA ILE A 25 -13.61 24.64 -29.40
C ILE A 25 -12.40 23.69 -29.44
N ALA A 26 -11.89 23.39 -30.67
CA ALA A 26 -10.74 22.51 -30.87
C ALA A 26 -9.40 23.06 -30.32
N SER A 27 -9.20 24.38 -30.23
CA SER A 27 -7.93 24.96 -29.81
C SER A 27 -7.69 24.89 -28.28
N ILE A 28 -8.74 24.90 -27.46
CA ILE A 28 -8.61 24.83 -26.01
C ILE A 28 -8.35 23.38 -25.56
N ALA A 29 -8.97 22.39 -26.20
CA ALA A 29 -8.74 20.99 -25.91
C ALA A 29 -7.32 20.53 -26.29
N THR A 30 -6.80 20.98 -27.44
CA THR A 30 -5.44 20.66 -27.90
C THR A 30 -4.35 21.32 -27.08
N ALA A 31 -4.51 22.56 -26.65
CA ALA A 31 -3.57 23.26 -25.75
C ALA A 31 -3.53 22.60 -24.36
N LYS A 32 -4.68 22.19 -23.82
CA LYS A 32 -4.77 21.52 -22.50
C LYS A 32 -4.15 20.12 -22.53
N THR A 33 -4.25 19.38 -23.63
CA THR A 33 -3.62 18.07 -23.80
C THR A 33 -2.13 18.18 -24.05
N ALA A 34 -1.66 19.19 -24.78
CA ALA A 34 -0.22 19.44 -24.98
C ALA A 34 0.46 19.80 -23.68
N ASN A 35 -0.09 20.74 -22.90
CA ASN A 35 0.45 21.11 -21.58
C ASN A 35 0.47 19.92 -20.59
N ALA A 36 -0.53 19.04 -20.61
CA ALA A 36 -0.56 17.86 -19.76
C ALA A 36 0.51 16.82 -20.18
N ALA A 37 0.77 16.66 -21.45
CA ALA A 37 1.83 15.78 -21.96
C ALA A 37 3.23 16.29 -21.62
N ASP A 38 3.44 17.59 -21.68
CA ASP A 38 4.69 18.25 -21.28
C ASP A 38 4.93 18.12 -19.79
N ASP A 39 3.92 18.36 -18.93
CA ASP A 39 3.98 18.19 -17.47
C ASP A 39 4.32 16.73 -17.09
N GLN A 40 3.73 15.75 -17.78
CA GLN A 40 4.05 14.33 -17.57
C GLN A 40 5.48 13.97 -17.98
N THR A 41 6.00 14.58 -19.04
CA THR A 41 7.35 14.35 -19.53
C THR A 41 8.38 14.98 -18.60
N GLU A 42 8.14 16.19 -18.15
CA GLU A 42 8.95 16.88 -17.15
C GLU A 42 9.00 16.10 -15.83
N MET A 43 7.84 15.69 -15.29
CA MET A 43 7.76 14.90 -14.07
C MET A 43 8.55 13.60 -14.19
N ARG A 44 8.43 12.90 -15.33
CA ARG A 44 9.20 11.68 -15.59
C ARG A 44 10.70 11.93 -15.57
N SER A 45 11.13 13.00 -16.21
CA SER A 45 12.55 13.39 -16.26
C SER A 45 13.08 13.72 -14.87
N PHE A 46 12.33 14.54 -14.11
CA PHE A 46 12.67 14.93 -12.75
C PHE A 46 12.80 13.73 -11.82
N VAL A 47 11.80 12.85 -11.76
CA VAL A 47 11.79 11.66 -10.91
C VAL A 47 12.97 10.74 -11.23
N ARG A 48 13.23 10.48 -12.51
CA ARG A 48 14.35 9.63 -12.94
C ARG A 48 15.70 10.23 -12.54
N LYS A 49 15.87 11.53 -12.71
CA LYS A 49 17.09 12.24 -12.30
C LYS A 49 17.28 12.21 -10.79
N THR A 50 16.23 12.45 -10.02
CA THR A 50 16.26 12.41 -8.55
C THR A 50 16.67 11.02 -8.03
N ILE A 51 16.03 9.95 -8.55
CA ILE A 51 16.39 8.58 -8.18
C ILE A 51 17.83 8.25 -8.62
N ALA A 52 18.24 8.68 -9.82
CA ALA A 52 19.58 8.43 -10.34
C ALA A 52 20.67 9.09 -9.50
N ASN A 53 20.47 10.33 -9.08
CA ASN A 53 21.43 11.14 -8.31
C ASN A 53 21.71 10.55 -6.92
N ASP A 54 20.72 9.87 -6.34
CA ASP A 54 20.87 9.13 -5.07
C ASP A 54 21.25 7.66 -5.28
N TYR A 55 21.69 7.30 -6.49
CA TYR A 55 22.11 5.93 -6.87
C TYR A 55 21.04 4.87 -6.63
N ALA A 56 19.78 5.25 -6.51
CA ALA A 56 18.65 4.34 -6.34
C ALA A 56 18.10 3.85 -7.69
N ARG A 57 17.37 2.74 -7.66
CA ARG A 57 16.66 2.15 -8.80
C ARG A 57 15.32 1.59 -8.35
N GLY A 58 14.34 1.63 -9.21
CA GLY A 58 13.02 1.07 -8.89
C GLY A 58 11.89 1.68 -9.71
N THR A 59 10.69 1.58 -9.17
CA THR A 59 9.46 2.08 -9.77
C THR A 59 8.72 2.96 -8.77
N THR A 60 8.29 4.13 -9.24
CA THR A 60 7.55 5.12 -8.47
C THR A 60 6.22 5.43 -9.16
N VAL A 61 5.15 5.52 -8.40
CA VAL A 61 3.89 6.17 -8.81
C VAL A 61 3.86 7.54 -8.16
N VAL A 62 3.81 8.57 -8.98
CA VAL A 62 3.57 9.95 -8.56
C VAL A 62 2.10 10.25 -8.80
N VAL A 63 1.44 10.84 -7.81
CA VAL A 63 0.03 11.25 -7.91
C VAL A 63 -0.04 12.77 -7.82
N LYS A 64 -0.64 13.39 -8.82
CA LYS A 64 -0.89 14.83 -8.88
C LYS A 64 -2.36 15.05 -9.27
N ASN A 65 -3.14 15.68 -8.40
CA ASN A 65 -4.56 15.93 -8.60
C ASN A 65 -5.36 14.66 -8.96
N GLY A 66 -5.11 13.56 -8.23
CA GLY A 66 -5.76 12.27 -8.43
C GLY A 66 -5.31 11.50 -9.67
N GLN A 67 -4.34 12.01 -10.44
CA GLN A 67 -3.81 11.36 -11.64
C GLN A 67 -2.50 10.63 -11.32
N PRO A 68 -2.48 9.28 -11.29
CA PRO A 68 -1.27 8.53 -11.03
C PRO A 68 -0.42 8.39 -12.31
N GLN A 69 0.88 8.69 -12.19
CA GLN A 69 1.87 8.43 -13.23
C GLN A 69 2.92 7.45 -12.72
N GLN A 70 3.05 6.28 -13.37
CA GLN A 70 4.10 5.32 -13.03
C GLN A 70 5.38 5.60 -13.81
N ILE A 71 6.48 5.68 -13.08
CA ILE A 71 7.81 6.00 -13.59
C ILE A 71 8.79 4.96 -13.09
N SER A 72 9.55 4.33 -13.99
CA SER A 72 10.56 3.33 -13.64
C SER A 72 11.94 3.76 -14.11
N TYR A 73 12.96 3.39 -13.32
CA TYR A 73 14.35 3.63 -13.62
C TYR A 73 15.24 2.45 -13.20
N GLY A 74 16.07 1.97 -14.14
CA GLY A 74 17.00 0.88 -13.90
C GLY A 74 16.49 -0.51 -14.29
N TYR A 75 16.95 -1.54 -13.59
CA TYR A 75 16.64 -2.95 -13.85
C TYR A 75 15.88 -3.58 -12.68
N GLY A 76 14.87 -4.38 -12.95
CA GLY A 76 14.15 -5.18 -11.95
C GLY A 76 15.01 -6.32 -11.42
N TYR A 77 15.82 -6.91 -12.29
CA TYR A 77 17.00 -7.67 -11.98
C TYR A 77 18.04 -7.43 -13.07
N TYR A 78 19.29 -7.76 -12.81
CA TYR A 78 20.39 -7.53 -13.75
C TYR A 78 20.07 -8.15 -15.13
N GLY A 79 20.15 -7.33 -16.17
CA GLY A 79 19.81 -7.72 -17.56
C GLY A 79 18.33 -7.50 -17.94
N LYS A 80 17.39 -7.33 -17.01
CA LYS A 80 15.98 -7.00 -17.35
C LYS A 80 15.63 -5.57 -16.97
N ARG A 81 15.69 -4.70 -17.96
CA ARG A 81 15.40 -3.27 -17.82
C ARG A 81 13.93 -3.03 -17.43
N LEU A 82 13.73 -2.16 -16.47
CA LEU A 82 12.41 -1.64 -16.16
C LEU A 82 11.96 -0.69 -17.26
N GLY A 83 10.88 -1.05 -17.96
CA GLY A 83 10.23 -0.15 -18.92
C GLY A 83 9.60 1.06 -18.22
N ALA A 84 9.21 2.07 -18.99
CA ALA A 84 8.61 3.30 -18.48
C ALA A 84 7.37 3.06 -17.58
N GLY A 85 6.60 2.00 -17.90
CA GLY A 85 5.43 1.58 -17.15
C GLY A 85 5.59 0.15 -16.63
N ASN A 86 6.61 -0.14 -15.84
CA ASN A 86 6.90 -1.50 -15.37
C ASN A 86 5.63 -2.33 -15.09
N SER A 87 5.40 -3.35 -15.91
CA SER A 87 4.24 -4.22 -15.82
C SER A 87 4.57 -5.68 -15.51
N LYS A 88 5.86 -6.03 -15.48
CA LYS A 88 6.32 -7.42 -15.34
C LYS A 88 7.13 -7.70 -14.08
N VAL A 89 7.63 -6.68 -13.39
CA VAL A 89 8.38 -6.84 -12.14
C VAL A 89 7.49 -6.45 -10.97
N VAL A 90 7.28 -7.37 -10.06
CA VAL A 90 6.64 -7.15 -8.76
C VAL A 90 7.70 -7.07 -7.67
N TYR A 91 7.42 -6.27 -6.66
CA TYR A 91 8.32 -6.05 -5.52
C TYR A 91 7.70 -6.60 -4.24
N PRO A 92 8.47 -7.08 -3.28
CA PRO A 92 7.93 -7.37 -1.96
C PRO A 92 7.33 -6.08 -1.39
N VAL A 93 6.09 -6.14 -0.96
CA VAL A 93 5.38 -4.98 -0.34
C VAL A 93 5.98 -4.66 1.02
N CYS A 94 6.61 -5.65 1.66
CA CYS A 94 7.20 -5.53 2.98
C CYS A 94 6.16 -5.03 4.01
N SER A 95 6.58 -4.21 4.95
CA SER A 95 5.70 -3.68 6.00
C SER A 95 4.52 -2.85 5.52
N LEU A 96 4.50 -2.42 4.26
CA LEU A 96 3.33 -1.76 3.67
C LEU A 96 2.10 -2.68 3.61
N GLN A 97 2.28 -4.01 3.73
CA GLN A 97 1.18 -4.98 3.84
C GLN A 97 0.35 -4.79 5.11
N LYS A 98 0.91 -4.23 6.17
CA LYS A 98 0.22 -4.08 7.46
C LYS A 98 -1.11 -3.33 7.33
N VAL A 99 -1.19 -2.35 6.43
CA VAL A 99 -2.45 -1.65 6.19
C VAL A 99 -3.54 -2.57 5.62
N ILE A 100 -3.18 -3.55 4.82
CA ILE A 100 -4.10 -4.54 4.26
C ILE A 100 -4.66 -5.42 5.39
N THR A 101 -3.80 -5.89 6.28
CA THR A 101 -4.20 -6.68 7.46
C THR A 101 -5.12 -5.88 8.38
N ALA A 102 -4.77 -4.61 8.65
CA ALA A 102 -5.60 -3.71 9.46
C ALA A 102 -6.96 -3.42 8.80
N ALA A 103 -7.00 -3.26 7.50
CA ALA A 103 -8.26 -3.05 6.77
C ALA A 103 -9.18 -4.28 6.88
N ILE A 104 -8.66 -5.50 6.78
CA ILE A 104 -9.45 -6.72 6.97
C ILE A 104 -9.97 -6.81 8.43
N ILE A 105 -9.14 -6.49 9.43
CA ILE A 105 -9.57 -6.41 10.83
C ILE A 105 -10.70 -5.38 10.99
N THR A 106 -10.57 -4.22 10.38
CA THR A 106 -11.60 -3.17 10.42
C THR A 106 -12.92 -3.64 9.80
N GLN A 107 -12.88 -4.31 8.65
CA GLN A 107 -14.07 -4.95 8.05
C GLN A 107 -14.75 -5.93 9.02
N LEU A 108 -13.96 -6.74 9.76
CA LEU A 108 -14.50 -7.70 10.71
C LEU A 108 -15.11 -7.01 11.94
N ILE A 109 -14.53 -5.89 12.38
CA ILE A 109 -15.10 -5.06 13.46
C ILE A 109 -16.46 -4.48 13.01
N TYR A 110 -16.54 -3.87 11.83
CA TYR A 110 -17.78 -3.33 11.29
C TYR A 110 -18.83 -4.40 10.96
N ALA A 111 -18.38 -5.63 10.68
CA ALA A 111 -19.29 -6.79 10.60
C ALA A 111 -19.73 -7.34 11.97
N GLY A 112 -19.41 -6.66 13.08
CA GLY A 112 -19.83 -7.02 14.44
C GLY A 112 -19.20 -8.28 15.01
N LYS A 113 -18.04 -8.72 14.43
CA LYS A 113 -17.39 -9.96 14.91
C LYS A 113 -16.69 -9.76 16.25
N PHE A 114 -16.14 -8.59 16.50
CA PHE A 114 -15.45 -8.15 17.71
C PHE A 114 -15.25 -6.62 17.66
N THR A 115 -14.63 -6.03 18.69
CA THR A 115 -14.28 -4.59 18.73
C THR A 115 -12.77 -4.39 18.89
N GLN A 116 -12.30 -3.14 18.78
CA GLN A 116 -10.89 -2.81 19.08
C GLN A 116 -10.49 -3.18 20.51
N ASP A 117 -11.45 -3.19 21.46
CA ASP A 117 -11.23 -3.46 22.90
C ASP A 117 -11.29 -4.95 23.24
N THR A 118 -11.70 -5.79 22.28
CA THR A 118 -11.74 -7.24 22.47
C THR A 118 -10.36 -7.77 22.81
N LYS A 119 -10.26 -8.51 23.90
CA LYS A 119 -9.01 -9.10 24.38
C LYS A 119 -8.55 -10.23 23.47
N ILE A 120 -7.25 -10.23 23.15
CA ILE A 120 -6.69 -11.25 22.27
C ILE A 120 -6.67 -12.65 22.89
N SER A 121 -6.90 -12.77 24.19
CA SER A 121 -7.11 -14.06 24.87
C SER A 121 -8.28 -14.86 24.30
N ASN A 122 -9.25 -14.24 23.63
CA ASN A 122 -10.33 -14.92 22.93
C ASN A 122 -9.82 -15.87 21.81
N TRP A 123 -8.69 -15.56 21.22
CA TRP A 123 -8.07 -16.34 20.15
C TRP A 123 -6.74 -16.97 20.56
N TYR A 124 -6.10 -16.43 21.57
CA TYR A 124 -4.80 -16.85 22.09
C TYR A 124 -4.87 -17.08 23.62
N PRO A 125 -5.72 -18.03 24.09
CA PRO A 125 -5.91 -18.21 25.55
C PRO A 125 -4.63 -18.65 26.26
N ASN A 126 -3.74 -19.34 25.55
CA ASN A 126 -2.46 -19.83 26.09
C ASN A 126 -1.30 -18.85 25.94
N LEU A 127 -1.53 -17.63 25.36
CA LEU A 127 -0.49 -16.61 25.27
C LEU A 127 -0.44 -15.82 26.58
N LYS A 128 0.72 -15.80 27.22
CA LYS A 128 0.95 -15.07 28.46
C LYS A 128 0.64 -13.58 28.27
N GLY A 129 -0.19 -13.01 29.16
CA GLY A 129 -0.57 -11.61 29.11
C GLY A 129 -1.66 -11.25 28.10
N ALA A 130 -2.18 -12.21 27.32
CA ALA A 130 -3.21 -11.96 26.29
C ALA A 130 -4.50 -11.33 26.82
N SER A 131 -4.87 -11.59 28.10
CA SER A 131 -6.03 -11.01 28.76
C SER A 131 -5.92 -9.49 28.99
N ASN A 132 -4.73 -8.91 28.93
CA ASN A 132 -4.49 -7.47 29.10
C ASN A 132 -4.35 -6.74 27.76
N ILE A 133 -4.22 -7.47 26.64
CA ILE A 133 -3.94 -6.92 25.32
C ILE A 133 -5.21 -6.93 24.47
N THR A 134 -5.48 -5.83 23.78
CA THR A 134 -6.64 -5.69 22.89
C THR A 134 -6.22 -5.81 21.41
N VAL A 135 -7.21 -6.01 20.54
CA VAL A 135 -7.01 -5.92 19.08
C VAL A 135 -6.43 -4.57 18.69
N GLY A 136 -6.93 -3.47 19.28
CA GLY A 136 -6.42 -2.13 19.09
C GLY A 136 -4.92 -2.01 19.43
N ASN A 137 -4.47 -2.63 20.54
CA ASN A 137 -3.06 -2.64 20.90
C ASN A 137 -2.18 -3.32 19.83
N LEU A 138 -2.65 -4.38 19.19
CA LEU A 138 -1.93 -5.01 18.06
C LEU A 138 -1.89 -4.07 16.85
N MET A 139 -3.01 -3.45 16.50
CA MET A 139 -3.12 -2.56 15.33
C MET A 139 -2.27 -1.28 15.45
N THR A 140 -1.95 -0.87 16.68
CA THR A 140 -1.20 0.37 16.98
C THR A 140 0.22 0.13 17.48
N HIS A 141 0.69 -1.13 17.52
CA HIS A 141 1.99 -1.51 18.09
C HIS A 141 2.19 -1.08 19.55
N THR A 142 1.12 -1.09 20.34
CA THR A 142 1.15 -0.78 21.77
C THR A 142 0.88 -1.99 22.68
N SER A 143 1.00 -3.20 22.13
CA SER A 143 0.71 -4.46 22.84
C SER A 143 1.74 -4.83 23.91
N GLY A 144 2.96 -4.28 23.85
CA GLY A 144 4.08 -4.72 24.67
C GLY A 144 4.74 -6.05 24.21
N LEU A 145 4.09 -6.78 23.29
CA LEU A 145 4.59 -8.04 22.75
C LEU A 145 5.73 -7.81 21.74
N LYS A 146 6.80 -8.58 21.87
CA LYS A 146 7.92 -8.53 20.92
C LYS A 146 8.61 -9.90 20.83
N ALA A 147 8.40 -10.58 19.71
CA ALA A 147 9.24 -11.70 19.31
C ALA A 147 10.37 -11.19 18.40
N THR A 148 11.59 -11.54 18.71
CA THR A 148 12.75 -11.31 17.84
C THR A 148 12.76 -12.32 16.70
N ASP A 149 13.54 -12.06 15.65
CA ASP A 149 13.85 -13.01 14.58
C ASP A 149 12.67 -13.45 13.71
N THR A 150 11.61 -12.63 13.65
CA THR A 150 10.45 -12.93 12.79
C THR A 150 10.76 -12.88 11.29
N GLU A 151 11.92 -12.34 10.89
CA GLU A 151 12.36 -12.22 9.50
C GLU A 151 13.58 -13.10 9.18
N VAL A 152 14.04 -13.91 10.12
CA VAL A 152 15.24 -14.75 9.92
C VAL A 152 14.88 -16.01 9.14
N ASN A 153 15.67 -16.28 8.09
CA ASN A 153 15.55 -17.54 7.35
C ASN A 153 16.02 -18.72 8.22
N ARG A 154 15.08 -19.60 8.58
CA ARG A 154 15.32 -20.80 9.40
C ARG A 154 15.44 -22.10 8.59
N GLY A 155 15.66 -21.99 7.27
CA GLY A 155 15.85 -23.14 6.41
C GLY A 155 14.56 -23.89 6.03
N ARG A 156 13.40 -23.57 6.62
CA ARG A 156 12.10 -24.19 6.31
C ARG A 156 11.06 -23.18 5.85
N ILE A 157 10.09 -23.65 5.05
CA ILE A 157 8.89 -22.92 4.70
C ILE A 157 7.83 -23.20 5.77
N TYR A 158 7.21 -22.15 6.29
CA TYR A 158 6.14 -22.24 7.28
C TYR A 158 4.78 -22.21 6.60
N SER A 159 3.84 -23.03 7.07
CA SER A 159 2.42 -22.77 6.85
C SER A 159 2.01 -21.51 7.64
N GLU A 160 0.86 -20.90 7.30
CA GLU A 160 0.35 -19.77 8.07
C GLU A 160 0.18 -20.10 9.56
N ASN A 161 -0.35 -21.31 9.86
CA ASN A 161 -0.47 -21.81 11.23
C ASN A 161 0.88 -21.95 11.93
N ASP A 162 1.86 -22.53 11.25
CA ASP A 162 3.18 -22.72 11.85
C ASP A 162 3.87 -21.40 12.14
N ALA A 163 3.74 -20.41 11.26
CA ALA A 163 4.30 -19.07 11.47
C ALA A 163 3.67 -18.38 12.68
N ILE A 164 2.34 -18.44 12.81
CA ILE A 164 1.61 -17.86 13.94
C ILE A 164 1.96 -18.61 15.24
N ASN A 165 1.94 -19.93 15.24
CA ASN A 165 2.29 -20.74 16.40
C ASN A 165 3.74 -20.53 16.84
N TRP A 166 4.65 -20.38 15.88
CA TRP A 166 6.05 -20.06 16.20
C TRP A 166 6.13 -18.73 16.98
N VAL A 167 5.39 -17.71 16.54
CA VAL A 167 5.35 -16.40 17.24
C VAL A 167 4.79 -16.56 18.65
N VAL A 168 3.65 -17.26 18.82
CA VAL A 168 3.04 -17.50 20.15
C VAL A 168 4.01 -18.23 21.08
N ASN A 169 4.68 -19.29 20.61
CA ASN A 169 5.64 -20.03 21.38
C ASN A 169 6.86 -19.18 21.76
N LYS A 170 7.36 -18.36 20.83
CA LYS A 170 8.47 -17.44 21.08
C LYS A 170 8.11 -16.39 22.14
N LEU A 171 6.90 -15.83 22.07
CA LEU A 171 6.40 -14.88 23.05
C LEU A 171 6.27 -15.50 24.45
N ASN A 172 5.80 -16.74 24.54
CA ASN A 172 5.68 -17.47 25.80
C ASN A 172 7.02 -17.84 26.43
N SER A 173 8.07 -17.93 25.62
CA SER A 173 9.43 -18.24 26.07
C SER A 173 10.26 -17.01 26.44
N THR A 174 9.71 -15.81 26.31
CA THR A 174 10.41 -14.53 26.56
C THR A 174 9.56 -13.63 27.46
N THR A 175 10.23 -12.73 28.20
CA THR A 175 9.53 -11.71 28.98
C THR A 175 8.98 -10.65 28.04
N GLN A 176 7.70 -10.29 28.23
CA GLN A 176 7.02 -9.26 27.46
C GLN A 176 6.78 -8.02 28.31
N ASN A 177 6.68 -6.85 27.68
CA ASN A 177 6.34 -5.60 28.34
C ASN A 177 4.83 -5.49 28.56
N GLN A 178 4.41 -4.60 29.46
CA GLN A 178 3.01 -4.24 29.59
C GLN A 178 2.52 -3.47 28.35
N PRO A 179 1.22 -3.60 27.99
CA PRO A 179 0.62 -2.78 26.94
C PRO A 179 0.70 -1.28 27.23
N GLY A 180 0.66 -0.46 26.18
CA GLY A 180 0.54 0.99 26.24
C GLY A 180 1.66 1.75 25.54
N LYS A 181 2.92 1.28 25.63
CA LYS A 181 4.05 1.94 24.96
C LYS A 181 4.19 1.47 23.51
N PHE A 182 4.37 2.42 22.59
CA PHE A 182 4.67 2.10 21.19
C PHE A 182 5.97 1.33 21.04
N SER A 183 5.89 0.17 20.39
CA SER A 183 7.04 -0.67 20.04
C SER A 183 6.76 -1.41 18.74
N TYR A 184 7.22 -0.84 17.62
CA TYR A 184 6.99 -1.42 16.30
C TYR A 184 7.65 -2.82 16.17
N ASN A 185 6.85 -3.83 15.78
CA ASN A 185 7.35 -5.18 15.48
C ASN A 185 6.35 -5.97 14.63
N ASN A 186 6.83 -7.00 13.92
CA ASN A 186 5.99 -7.83 13.06
C ASN A 186 5.02 -8.72 13.83
N THR A 187 5.36 -9.08 15.07
CA THR A 187 4.58 -9.96 15.94
C THR A 187 3.11 -9.57 15.97
N ASN A 188 2.83 -8.27 16.14
CA ASN A 188 1.45 -7.76 16.24
C ASN A 188 0.63 -8.12 15.02
N TYR A 189 1.16 -7.94 13.83
CA TYR A 189 0.44 -8.16 12.58
C TYR A 189 0.38 -9.64 12.19
N ILE A 190 1.33 -10.45 12.62
CA ILE A 190 1.26 -11.91 12.51
C ILE A 190 0.11 -12.44 13.39
N LEU A 191 -0.04 -11.91 14.62
CA LEU A 191 -1.17 -12.26 15.50
C LEU A 191 -2.51 -11.79 14.91
N LEU A 192 -2.58 -10.57 14.33
CA LEU A 192 -3.78 -10.09 13.64
C LEU A 192 -4.17 -11.01 12.47
N ALA A 193 -3.21 -11.51 11.70
CA ALA A 193 -3.47 -12.48 10.65
C ALA A 193 -4.06 -13.79 11.22
N GLY A 194 -3.61 -14.22 12.39
CA GLY A 194 -4.18 -15.37 13.08
C GLY A 194 -5.62 -15.14 13.57
N ILE A 195 -5.93 -13.93 14.06
CA ILE A 195 -7.31 -13.54 14.42
C ILE A 195 -8.21 -13.57 13.17
N ILE A 196 -7.78 -13.00 12.04
CA ILE A 196 -8.51 -13.06 10.78
C ILE A 196 -8.85 -14.51 10.40
N ARG A 197 -7.87 -15.40 10.48
CA ARG A 197 -8.06 -16.82 10.16
C ARG A 197 -9.10 -17.50 11.06
N GLN A 198 -8.99 -17.30 12.37
CA GLN A 198 -9.90 -17.92 13.35
C GLN A 198 -11.33 -17.39 13.23
N VAL A 199 -11.50 -16.08 13.01
CA VAL A 199 -12.81 -15.44 12.88
C VAL A 199 -13.52 -15.83 11.57
N THR A 200 -12.77 -15.98 10.49
CA THR A 200 -13.35 -16.23 9.16
C THR A 200 -13.39 -17.72 8.78
N GLY A 201 -12.64 -18.58 9.46
CA GLY A 201 -12.45 -19.99 9.08
C GLY A 201 -11.65 -20.19 7.79
N LYS A 202 -11.08 -19.10 7.22
CA LYS A 202 -10.32 -19.10 5.96
C LYS A 202 -8.86 -18.76 6.21
N SER A 203 -7.96 -19.16 5.28
CA SER A 203 -6.57 -18.74 5.33
C SER A 203 -6.44 -17.21 5.23
N TYR A 204 -5.34 -16.65 5.74
CA TYR A 204 -5.04 -15.23 5.56
C TYR A 204 -4.96 -14.86 4.07
N LYS A 205 -4.34 -15.71 3.27
CA LYS A 205 -4.24 -15.59 1.82
C LYS A 205 -5.62 -15.51 1.15
N GLN A 206 -6.55 -16.41 1.52
CA GLN A 206 -7.92 -16.34 1.00
C GLN A 206 -8.64 -15.05 1.39
N ASN A 207 -8.47 -14.57 2.63
CA ASN A 207 -9.05 -13.31 3.05
C ASN A 207 -8.50 -12.12 2.24
N VAL A 208 -7.20 -12.06 1.98
CA VAL A 208 -6.60 -11.02 1.13
C VAL A 208 -7.13 -11.10 -0.30
N GLN A 209 -7.25 -12.31 -0.84
CA GLN A 209 -7.77 -12.52 -2.19
C GLN A 209 -9.22 -12.02 -2.32
N GLU A 210 -10.10 -12.45 -1.41
CA GLU A 210 -11.54 -12.17 -1.48
C GLU A 210 -11.88 -10.74 -1.10
N ARG A 211 -11.17 -10.15 -0.13
CA ARG A 211 -11.50 -8.85 0.47
C ARG A 211 -10.73 -7.67 -0.09
N VAL A 212 -9.61 -7.94 -0.80
CA VAL A 212 -8.74 -6.88 -1.30
C VAL A 212 -8.44 -7.04 -2.79
N ILE A 213 -7.86 -8.17 -3.20
CA ILE A 213 -7.40 -8.36 -4.58
C ILE A 213 -8.58 -8.38 -5.55
N ASN A 214 -9.60 -9.19 -5.28
CA ASN A 214 -10.76 -9.34 -6.15
C ASN A 214 -11.60 -8.05 -6.25
N PRO A 215 -11.99 -7.37 -5.15
CA PRO A 215 -12.80 -6.16 -5.22
C PRO A 215 -12.12 -5.00 -5.96
N LEU A 216 -10.79 -4.94 -5.91
CA LEU A 216 -10.01 -3.91 -6.60
C LEU A 216 -9.59 -4.34 -8.02
N GLY A 217 -9.81 -5.58 -8.40
CA GLY A 217 -9.36 -6.13 -9.68
C GLY A 217 -7.85 -6.02 -9.88
N LEU A 218 -7.07 -6.27 -8.81
CA LEU A 218 -5.61 -6.21 -8.87
C LEU A 218 -5.06 -7.32 -9.75
N LYS A 219 -4.18 -6.96 -10.67
CA LYS A 219 -3.63 -7.91 -11.66
C LYS A 219 -2.18 -8.27 -11.41
N ARG A 220 -1.51 -7.57 -10.49
CA ARG A 220 -0.07 -7.71 -10.22
C ARG A 220 0.22 -7.64 -8.71
N THR A 221 -0.65 -8.29 -7.92
CA THR A 221 -0.50 -8.45 -6.47
C THR A 221 -0.63 -9.91 -6.13
N TYR A 222 0.41 -10.51 -5.54
CA TYR A 222 0.54 -11.95 -5.34
C TYR A 222 1.20 -12.26 -4.00
N PHE A 223 0.98 -13.46 -3.48
CA PHE A 223 1.93 -14.08 -2.57
C PHE A 223 3.10 -14.64 -3.37
N LEU A 224 4.27 -14.82 -2.74
CA LEU A 224 5.50 -15.19 -3.44
C LEU A 224 5.35 -16.48 -4.26
N GLU A 225 4.66 -17.46 -3.71
CA GLU A 225 4.42 -18.75 -4.36
C GLU A 225 3.46 -18.68 -5.57
N ASP A 226 2.66 -17.62 -5.67
CA ASP A 226 1.64 -17.46 -6.71
C ASP A 226 2.08 -16.52 -7.84
N ILE A 227 3.31 -16.01 -7.80
CA ILE A 227 3.82 -15.14 -8.86
C ILE A 227 3.85 -15.94 -10.17
N PRO A 228 3.09 -15.53 -11.21
CA PRO A 228 3.02 -16.27 -12.47
C PRO A 228 4.38 -16.28 -13.20
N SER A 229 4.63 -17.33 -13.99
CA SER A 229 5.87 -17.48 -14.77
C SER A 229 6.18 -16.32 -15.74
N GLY A 230 5.15 -15.58 -16.17
CA GLY A 230 5.30 -14.37 -17.00
C GLY A 230 5.68 -13.10 -16.24
N MET A 231 5.67 -13.16 -14.88
CA MET A 231 6.06 -12.08 -13.99
C MET A 231 7.43 -12.40 -13.36
N THR A 232 8.08 -11.38 -12.86
CA THR A 232 9.39 -11.52 -12.20
C THR A 232 9.30 -10.85 -10.83
N ASP A 233 9.62 -11.57 -9.77
CA ASP A 233 9.93 -10.99 -8.48
C ASP A 233 11.21 -10.16 -8.58
N GLY A 234 11.18 -8.94 -8.07
CA GLY A 234 12.33 -8.04 -8.08
C GLY A 234 13.46 -8.60 -7.24
N ILE A 235 14.68 -8.46 -7.76
CA ILE A 235 15.91 -8.71 -7.01
C ILE A 235 16.36 -7.38 -6.45
N SER A 236 16.79 -7.36 -5.19
CA SER A 236 17.33 -6.16 -4.59
C SER A 236 18.84 -6.11 -4.67
N TYR A 237 19.37 -4.90 -4.75
CA TYR A 237 20.79 -4.58 -4.86
C TYR A 237 21.14 -3.41 -3.97
N THR A 238 22.38 -3.31 -3.56
CA THR A 238 22.94 -2.10 -2.99
C THR A 238 23.79 -1.36 -4.02
N TRP A 239 23.90 -0.05 -3.84
CA TRP A 239 24.93 0.73 -4.50
C TRP A 239 26.17 0.74 -3.61
N ASN A 240 27.32 0.29 -4.14
CA ASN A 240 28.61 0.35 -3.50
C ASN A 240 29.67 0.74 -4.53
N TYR A 241 29.80 2.05 -4.82
CA TYR A 241 30.60 2.65 -5.89
C TYR A 241 30.29 2.13 -7.29
N LYS A 242 29.46 1.09 -7.41
CA LYS A 242 28.90 0.50 -8.65
C LYS A 242 27.44 0.15 -8.44
N ASN A 243 26.67 0.20 -9.52
CA ASN A 243 25.26 -0.24 -9.49
C ASN A 243 25.16 -1.77 -9.41
N TYR A 244 24.06 -2.24 -8.89
CA TYR A 244 23.65 -3.66 -8.86
C TYR A 244 24.63 -4.58 -8.15
N GLN A 245 25.18 -4.11 -7.01
CA GLN A 245 26.04 -4.92 -6.17
C GLN A 245 25.24 -5.73 -5.16
N TRP A 246 25.79 -6.84 -4.69
CA TRP A 246 25.28 -7.68 -3.62
C TRP A 246 23.80 -8.05 -3.76
N ALA A 247 23.47 -8.71 -4.87
CA ALA A 247 22.12 -9.16 -5.17
C ALA A 247 21.50 -9.98 -4.04
N GLN A 248 20.30 -9.61 -3.58
CA GLN A 248 19.55 -10.33 -2.57
C GLN A 248 18.15 -10.66 -3.07
N TYR A 249 17.77 -11.91 -2.85
CA TYR A 249 16.46 -12.46 -3.20
C TYR A 249 15.61 -12.59 -1.95
N VAL A 250 14.29 -12.40 -2.08
CA VAL A 250 13.36 -12.78 -1.02
C VAL A 250 13.21 -14.30 -1.02
N LYS A 251 13.69 -14.93 0.05
CA LYS A 251 13.60 -16.40 0.19
C LYS A 251 12.20 -16.79 0.66
N LYS A 252 11.64 -17.89 0.10
CA LYS A 252 10.34 -18.42 0.49
C LYS A 252 10.27 -18.71 1.99
N GLN A 253 11.36 -19.21 2.56
CA GLN A 253 11.49 -19.50 3.99
C GLN A 253 11.34 -18.22 4.85
N GLN A 254 11.87 -17.09 4.40
CA GLN A 254 11.75 -15.81 5.09
C GLN A 254 10.33 -15.23 4.92
N ALA A 255 9.84 -15.17 3.69
CA ALA A 255 8.51 -14.63 3.39
C ALA A 255 7.40 -15.39 4.14
N SER A 256 7.49 -16.73 4.22
CA SER A 256 6.48 -17.56 4.87
C SER A 256 6.29 -17.28 6.37
N GLN A 257 7.26 -16.64 7.03
CA GLN A 257 7.14 -16.28 8.45
C GLN A 257 6.38 -14.96 8.66
N LEU A 258 6.22 -14.14 7.61
CA LEU A 258 5.70 -12.77 7.70
C LEU A 258 4.20 -12.67 7.36
N VAL A 259 3.43 -13.69 7.69
CA VAL A 259 1.98 -13.71 7.46
C VAL A 259 1.32 -12.45 8.01
N GLY A 260 0.67 -11.69 7.15
CA GLY A 260 0.02 -10.42 7.53
C GLY A 260 0.95 -9.24 7.78
N ALA A 261 2.26 -9.44 7.83
CA ALA A 261 3.24 -8.42 8.17
C ALA A 261 4.12 -7.99 7.00
N GLY A 262 4.28 -8.83 5.94
CA GLY A 262 5.21 -8.47 4.87
C GLY A 262 5.50 -9.56 3.82
N ASN A 263 4.59 -10.49 3.55
CA ASN A 263 4.79 -11.60 2.60
C ASN A 263 4.10 -11.41 1.25
N LEU A 264 3.55 -10.22 0.98
CA LEU A 264 2.88 -9.88 -0.28
C LEU A 264 3.87 -9.23 -1.26
N PHE A 265 3.63 -9.44 -2.56
CA PHE A 265 4.33 -8.80 -3.67
C PHE A 265 3.34 -8.00 -4.51
N SER A 266 3.75 -6.83 -4.98
CA SER A 266 2.88 -5.97 -5.79
C SER A 266 3.70 -5.04 -6.69
N THR A 267 3.00 -4.28 -7.53
CA THR A 267 3.55 -3.09 -8.19
C THR A 267 3.12 -1.83 -7.46
N PRO A 268 3.86 -0.71 -7.56
CA PRO A 268 3.43 0.56 -6.98
C PRO A 268 2.05 1.02 -7.47
N MET A 269 1.67 0.71 -8.73
CA MET A 269 0.36 1.07 -9.28
C MET A 269 -0.77 0.25 -8.65
N ASP A 270 -0.61 -1.06 -8.46
CA ASP A 270 -1.62 -1.86 -7.75
C ASP A 270 -1.69 -1.46 -6.27
N TYR A 271 -0.54 -1.11 -5.67
CA TYR A 271 -0.54 -0.61 -4.30
C TYR A 271 -1.24 0.76 -4.17
N TYR A 272 -1.14 1.64 -5.18
CA TYR A 272 -1.94 2.87 -5.23
C TYR A 272 -3.44 2.57 -5.26
N LYS A 273 -3.88 1.58 -6.04
CA LYS A 273 -5.29 1.15 -6.04
C LYS A 273 -5.75 0.65 -4.68
N ILE A 274 -4.86 -0.04 -3.94
CA ILE A 274 -5.15 -0.43 -2.55
C ILE A 274 -5.36 0.83 -1.70
N GLN A 275 -4.46 1.82 -1.78
CA GLN A 275 -4.59 3.07 -1.01
C GLN A 275 -5.88 3.84 -1.32
N VAL A 276 -6.31 3.87 -2.59
CA VAL A 276 -7.60 4.45 -3.01
C VAL A 276 -8.76 3.61 -2.48
N GLY A 277 -8.64 2.28 -2.53
CA GLY A 277 -9.66 1.33 -2.04
C GLY A 277 -9.97 1.45 -0.55
N LEU A 278 -9.02 1.99 0.23
CA LEU A 278 -9.22 2.22 1.68
C LEU A 278 -10.21 3.34 2.02
N THR A 279 -10.66 4.13 1.04
CA THR A 279 -11.50 5.31 1.30
C THR A 279 -12.70 5.45 0.35
N ASN A 280 -12.82 4.57 -0.65
CA ASN A 280 -13.83 4.70 -1.71
C ASN A 280 -14.95 3.65 -1.68
N GLY A 281 -15.06 2.89 -0.59
CA GLY A 281 -16.08 1.85 -0.39
C GLY A 281 -15.73 0.49 -1.01
N LYS A 282 -14.58 0.33 -1.68
CA LYS A 282 -14.20 -0.98 -2.25
C LYS A 282 -13.56 -1.93 -1.24
N ILE A 283 -12.76 -1.42 -0.34
CA ILE A 283 -12.19 -2.16 0.80
C ILE A 283 -12.81 -1.62 2.08
N LEU A 284 -12.66 -0.33 2.33
CA LEU A 284 -13.25 0.43 3.41
C LEU A 284 -13.91 1.68 2.84
N ASP A 285 -14.90 2.20 3.53
CA ASP A 285 -15.37 3.56 3.30
C ASP A 285 -14.55 4.59 4.10
N GLN A 286 -14.89 5.88 3.95
CA GLN A 286 -14.16 6.96 4.63
C GLN A 286 -14.31 6.89 6.16
N ALA A 287 -15.47 6.46 6.67
CA ALA A 287 -15.71 6.35 8.11
C ALA A 287 -14.90 5.19 8.71
N GLU A 288 -14.90 4.05 8.04
CA GLU A 288 -14.10 2.87 8.40
C GLU A 288 -12.59 3.17 8.36
N PHE A 289 -12.13 3.90 7.34
CA PHE A 289 -10.74 4.35 7.27
C PHE A 289 -10.38 5.29 8.41
N ASN A 290 -11.25 6.26 8.72
CA ASN A 290 -11.05 7.19 9.83
C ASN A 290 -11.01 6.44 11.17
N TYR A 291 -11.88 5.45 11.38
CA TYR A 291 -11.85 4.59 12.54
C TYR A 291 -10.51 3.83 12.64
N MET A 292 -10.11 3.12 11.58
CA MET A 292 -8.86 2.35 11.54
C MET A 292 -7.63 3.18 11.89
N THR A 293 -7.62 4.44 11.48
CA THR A 293 -6.47 5.34 11.67
C THR A 293 -6.54 6.18 12.95
N ASN A 294 -7.60 6.03 13.77
CA ASN A 294 -7.81 6.78 15.02
C ASN A 294 -8.30 5.88 16.16
N LEU A 295 -7.73 4.69 16.29
CA LEU A 295 -8.03 3.79 17.41
C LEU A 295 -7.65 4.42 18.75
N ASP A 296 -8.36 4.06 19.84
CA ASP A 296 -8.15 4.61 21.18
C ASP A 296 -6.73 4.37 21.73
N THR A 297 -6.11 3.30 21.28
CA THR A 297 -4.72 2.94 21.63
C THR A 297 -3.66 3.63 20.75
N LYS A 298 -4.05 4.55 19.86
CA LYS A 298 -3.15 5.26 18.94
C LYS A 298 -2.09 6.07 19.72
N PRO A 299 -0.79 5.83 19.47
CA PRO A 299 0.28 6.56 20.11
C PRO A 299 0.45 7.98 19.55
N SER A 300 1.17 8.84 20.28
CA SER A 300 1.43 10.24 19.90
C SER A 300 2.15 10.43 18.55
N ASN A 301 2.91 9.42 18.10
CA ASN A 301 3.55 9.44 16.79
C ASN A 301 2.58 9.25 15.62
N GLY A 302 1.29 9.02 15.90
CA GLY A 302 0.24 8.91 14.89
C GLY A 302 0.11 7.55 14.21
N TYR A 303 0.81 6.49 14.67
CA TYR A 303 0.68 5.16 14.06
C TYR A 303 -0.64 4.48 14.44
N SER A 304 -1.42 4.10 13.45
CA SER A 304 -2.63 3.28 13.62
C SER A 304 -2.97 2.59 12.31
N GLY A 305 -3.45 1.35 12.38
CA GLY A 305 -3.95 0.65 11.20
C GLY A 305 -2.90 0.42 10.09
N GLY A 306 -1.64 0.22 10.44
CA GLY A 306 -0.59 -0.10 9.48
C GLY A 306 0.12 1.10 8.84
N MET A 307 -0.18 2.33 9.27
CA MET A 307 0.41 3.55 8.75
C MET A 307 0.52 4.66 9.81
N TYR A 308 1.35 5.66 9.51
CA TYR A 308 1.37 6.92 10.25
C TYR A 308 0.41 7.90 9.60
N VAL A 309 -0.42 8.56 10.40
CA VAL A 309 -1.35 9.60 9.94
C VAL A 309 -1.13 10.86 10.76
N LYS A 310 -0.75 11.95 10.09
CA LYS A 310 -0.51 13.26 10.68
C LYS A 310 -1.14 14.35 9.80
N GLY A 311 -2.07 15.12 10.37
CA GLY A 311 -2.82 16.11 9.57
C GLY A 311 -3.54 15.46 8.39
N ASN A 312 -3.34 15.99 7.19
CA ASN A 312 -3.89 15.45 5.94
C ASN A 312 -3.00 14.40 5.26
N LEU A 313 -1.90 13.97 5.89
CA LEU A 313 -0.95 13.04 5.30
C LEU A 313 -1.04 11.66 5.93
N LYS A 314 -0.83 10.64 5.12
CA LYS A 314 -0.63 9.24 5.52
C LYS A 314 0.68 8.73 4.93
N SER A 315 1.44 7.98 5.71
CA SER A 315 2.74 7.46 5.28
C SER A 315 3.06 6.09 5.87
N ALA A 316 3.87 5.33 5.16
CA ALA A 316 4.43 4.08 5.64
C ALA A 316 5.77 3.81 4.96
N TYR A 317 6.65 3.11 5.65
CA TYR A 317 7.91 2.61 5.12
C TYR A 317 7.96 1.08 5.23
N GLY A 318 8.60 0.45 4.24
CA GLY A 318 8.76 -1.01 4.22
C GLY A 318 10.12 -1.40 3.66
N ASN A 319 10.83 -2.21 4.43
CA ASN A 319 12.01 -2.95 3.99
C ASN A 319 11.86 -4.41 4.45
N LEU A 320 12.77 -5.26 4.05
CA LEU A 320 12.82 -6.64 4.44
C LEU A 320 14.27 -6.97 4.84
N TYR A 321 14.42 -7.61 6.01
CA TYR A 321 15.71 -7.96 6.57
C TYR A 321 16.58 -8.74 5.56
N ASN A 322 17.88 -8.46 5.52
CA ASN A 322 18.84 -9.02 4.57
C ASN A 322 18.48 -8.80 3.08
N THR A 323 17.75 -7.73 2.77
CA THR A 323 17.55 -7.26 1.41
C THR A 323 17.88 -5.78 1.30
N HIS A 324 17.88 -5.26 0.08
CA HIS A 324 18.18 -3.87 -0.22
C HIS A 324 16.93 -3.13 -0.76
N PHE A 325 15.74 -3.67 -0.51
CA PHE A 325 14.48 -3.00 -0.85
C PHE A 325 14.24 -1.81 0.08
N GLY A 326 13.74 -0.71 -0.48
CA GLY A 326 13.29 0.45 0.28
C GLY A 326 11.98 0.97 -0.31
N ASN A 327 10.85 0.68 0.35
CA ASN A 327 9.55 1.09 -0.10
C ASN A 327 9.02 2.24 0.75
N TRP A 328 8.54 3.28 0.11
CA TRP A 328 8.02 4.47 0.76
C TRP A 328 6.68 4.88 0.17
N VAL A 329 5.74 5.16 1.03
CA VAL A 329 4.44 5.73 0.66
C VAL A 329 4.22 7.00 1.45
N GLN A 330 3.88 8.05 0.77
CA GLN A 330 3.34 9.28 1.37
C GLN A 330 2.30 9.88 0.44
N LEU A 331 1.06 9.92 0.91
CA LEU A 331 -0.10 10.41 0.18
C LEU A 331 -0.91 11.34 1.07
N THR A 332 -1.63 12.25 0.45
CA THR A 332 -2.77 12.90 1.12
C THR A 332 -3.85 11.85 1.44
N LYS A 333 -4.65 12.07 2.49
CA LYS A 333 -5.70 11.14 2.92
C LYS A 333 -6.72 10.84 1.82
N ASP A 334 -7.01 11.83 0.98
CA ASP A 334 -7.90 11.76 -0.17
C ASP A 334 -7.25 11.10 -1.41
N ASN A 335 -5.98 10.70 -1.31
CA ASN A 335 -5.18 10.10 -2.39
C ASN A 335 -4.99 11.01 -3.63
N GLN A 336 -5.22 12.31 -3.50
CA GLN A 336 -5.11 13.22 -4.64
C GLN A 336 -3.67 13.59 -4.96
N ASN A 337 -2.77 13.64 -3.94
CA ASN A 337 -1.38 14.02 -4.13
C ASN A 337 -0.44 13.14 -3.32
N GLY A 338 0.74 12.90 -3.87
CA GLY A 338 1.77 12.13 -3.17
C GLY A 338 2.54 11.16 -4.04
N LEU A 339 3.17 10.17 -3.42
CA LEU A 339 3.92 9.14 -4.13
C LEU A 339 3.86 7.77 -3.45
N ILE A 340 4.09 6.74 -4.26
CA ILE A 340 4.40 5.37 -3.85
C ILE A 340 5.68 4.96 -4.57
N MET A 341 6.72 4.66 -3.83
CA MET A 341 8.05 4.38 -4.36
C MET A 341 8.51 2.99 -3.88
N PHE A 342 8.78 2.08 -4.82
CA PHE A 342 9.34 0.76 -4.57
C PHE A 342 10.72 0.69 -5.20
N LEU A 343 11.75 0.73 -4.35
CA LEU A 343 13.14 0.70 -4.77
C LEU A 343 13.72 -0.70 -4.59
N ASN A 344 14.43 -1.17 -5.59
CA ASN A 344 15.19 -2.43 -5.56
C ASN A 344 16.71 -2.23 -5.65
N GLN A 345 17.17 -1.00 -5.73
CA GLN A 345 18.54 -0.64 -5.40
C GLN A 345 18.51 0.56 -4.47
N THR A 346 19.19 0.47 -3.35
CA THR A 346 19.31 1.51 -2.34
C THR A 346 20.74 1.55 -1.79
N GLN A 347 20.98 2.47 -0.85
CA GLN A 347 22.22 2.49 -0.05
C GLN A 347 21.99 1.93 1.36
N ASN A 348 20.90 1.17 1.56
CA ASN A 348 20.47 0.60 2.85
C ASN A 348 20.20 1.64 3.95
N ASP A 349 19.82 2.84 3.56
CA ASP A 349 19.53 3.96 4.45
C ASP A 349 18.08 4.43 4.23
N GLU A 350 17.23 4.20 5.24
CA GLU A 350 15.82 4.60 5.21
C GLU A 350 15.68 6.12 5.10
N THR A 351 16.49 6.89 5.81
CA THR A 351 16.46 8.36 5.80
C THR A 351 16.76 8.87 4.40
N ARG A 352 17.73 8.27 3.74
CA ARG A 352 18.11 8.60 2.38
C ARG A 352 17.02 8.25 1.37
N ASN A 353 16.39 7.09 1.51
CA ASN A 353 15.27 6.70 0.68
C ASN A 353 14.08 7.66 0.84
N LYS A 354 13.77 8.07 2.07
CA LYS A 354 12.75 9.09 2.36
C LYS A 354 13.10 10.45 1.75
N LYS A 355 14.37 10.85 1.80
CA LYS A 355 14.87 12.09 1.18
C LYS A 355 14.57 12.14 -0.31
N ILE A 356 14.81 11.04 -1.05
CA ILE A 356 14.41 10.92 -2.46
C ILE A 356 12.92 11.21 -2.62
N GLY A 357 12.10 10.59 -1.78
CA GLY A 357 10.65 10.79 -1.78
C GLY A 357 10.27 12.25 -1.52
N TYR A 358 10.84 12.89 -0.51
CA TYR A 358 10.55 14.31 -0.21
C TYR A 358 10.96 15.26 -1.33
N GLN A 359 12.07 15.01 -2.01
CA GLN A 359 12.47 15.81 -3.18
C GLN A 359 11.41 15.73 -4.30
N ILE A 360 10.87 14.53 -4.55
CA ILE A 360 9.81 14.33 -5.53
C ILE A 360 8.50 15.00 -5.08
N LEU A 361 8.13 14.82 -3.80
CA LEU A 361 6.92 15.41 -3.23
C LEU A 361 6.94 16.95 -3.27
N ASN A 362 8.05 17.56 -2.92
CA ASN A 362 8.22 19.02 -2.97
C ASN A 362 8.15 19.57 -4.40
N HIS A 363 8.53 18.78 -5.40
CA HIS A 363 8.38 19.17 -6.81
C HIS A 363 6.92 19.07 -7.27
N ILE A 364 6.14 18.09 -6.75
CA ILE A 364 4.71 17.96 -7.06
C ILE A 364 3.92 19.11 -6.45
N GLN A 365 4.16 19.42 -5.19
CA GLN A 365 3.42 20.39 -4.41
C GLN A 365 4.33 21.01 -3.33
N PRO A 366 4.97 22.16 -3.61
CA PRO A 366 5.82 22.84 -2.66
C PRO A 366 5.10 23.11 -1.34
N ASN A 367 5.81 22.93 -0.22
CA ASN A 367 5.35 23.21 1.16
C ASN A 367 4.18 22.34 1.71
N THR A 368 3.71 21.33 0.99
CA THR A 368 2.65 20.44 1.49
C THR A 368 3.20 19.26 2.26
N PHE A 369 4.38 18.78 1.89
CA PHE A 369 5.03 17.61 2.44
C PHE A 369 6.27 18.03 3.21
N SER A 370 6.13 18.22 4.52
CA SER A 370 7.28 18.54 5.38
C SER A 370 8.01 17.28 5.83
N SER A 371 9.31 17.40 6.00
CA SER A 371 10.23 16.35 6.50
C SER A 371 10.25 16.25 8.04
N ASN A 372 9.12 16.53 8.72
CA ASN A 372 9.06 16.46 10.19
C ASN A 372 9.05 15.02 10.73
#